data_f8c15a6267b53a3df7f1197a7e24155b
#
_entry.id   f8c15a6267b53a3df7f1197a7e24155b
#
_cell.length_a   1.000
_cell.length_b   1.000
_cell.length_c   1.000
_cell.angle_alpha   90.00
_cell.angle_beta   90.00
_cell.angle_gamma   90.00
#
_symmetry.space_group_name_H-M   'P 1'
#
loop_
_entity.id
_entity.type
_entity.pdbx_description
1 polymer ?
#
loop_
_entity_poly.entity_id
_entity_poly.type
_entity_poly.pdbx_seq_one_letter_code
_entity_poly.pdbx_strand_id
1 'polypeptide(L)'
;MIKNKTPKFTVPAISFALLITGCQSSFLSNPDDEVQTPLNVLSNQGEDAAHLAAINEVLDASVDNVPTISAMGYAVVSSQPGRSANQKRLMAIRSARMAAMRDLAEQIHGLKVEGNTTVIDLMVQNDTFRGIVSGTIRGARTVRINPTGSDTYEVLLEIDKDTLSYLLRQARTVA
;
A
#
# COMPACT_ATOMS: atom_id res chain seq x y z
N MET A 1 -35.70 -23.71 -33.91
CA MET A 1 -36.95 -23.09 -33.40
C MET A 1 -36.99 -23.33 -31.92
N ILE A 2 -36.42 -22.45 -31.11
CA ILE A 2 -36.38 -22.56 -29.65
C ILE A 2 -37.11 -21.33 -29.10
N LYS A 3 -38.28 -21.53 -28.45
CA LYS A 3 -39.13 -20.50 -27.88
C LYS A 3 -38.56 -20.06 -26.53
N ASN A 4 -38.12 -18.81 -26.41
CA ASN A 4 -37.79 -18.14 -25.16
C ASN A 4 -39.09 -17.83 -24.41
N LYS A 5 -39.20 -18.41 -23.19
CA LYS A 5 -40.31 -18.18 -22.26
C LYS A 5 -39.80 -17.29 -21.13
N THR A 6 -40.16 -16.02 -21.12
CA THR A 6 -39.86 -15.06 -20.05
C THR A 6 -40.79 -15.27 -18.85
N PRO A 7 -40.28 -15.36 -17.61
CA PRO A 7 -41.17 -15.35 -16.44
C PRO A 7 -41.59 -13.91 -16.10
N LYS A 8 -42.91 -13.71 -15.97
CA LYS A 8 -43.51 -12.47 -15.45
C LYS A 8 -43.38 -12.48 -13.92
N PHE A 9 -42.58 -11.60 -13.36
CA PHE A 9 -42.57 -11.33 -11.94
C PHE A 9 -43.65 -10.32 -11.58
N THR A 10 -44.69 -10.76 -10.87
CA THR A 10 -45.68 -9.91 -10.24
C THR A 10 -45.15 -9.44 -8.88
N VAL A 11 -44.99 -8.12 -8.72
CA VAL A 11 -44.58 -7.48 -7.47
C VAL A 11 -45.88 -7.19 -6.68
N PRO A 12 -46.06 -7.66 -5.43
CA PRO A 12 -47.16 -7.22 -4.58
C PRO A 12 -46.84 -5.84 -3.98
N ALA A 13 -47.74 -4.91 -4.18
CA ALA A 13 -47.74 -3.59 -3.55
C ALA A 13 -48.06 -3.73 -2.06
N ILE A 14 -47.04 -3.55 -1.19
CA ILE A 14 -47.24 -3.44 0.26
C ILE A 14 -47.46 -1.95 0.57
N SER A 15 -48.72 -1.64 0.86
CA SER A 15 -49.15 -0.34 1.37
C SER A 15 -48.67 -0.18 2.81
N PHE A 16 -47.68 0.68 3.05
CA PHE A 16 -47.17 1.01 4.39
C PHE A 16 -47.91 2.25 4.89
N ALA A 17 -48.88 2.05 5.79
CA ALA A 17 -49.61 3.13 6.45
C ALA A 17 -48.70 3.80 7.50
N LEU A 18 -48.38 5.08 7.27
CA LEU A 18 -47.57 5.91 8.16
C LEU A 18 -48.48 6.43 9.30
N LEU A 19 -48.40 5.85 10.48
CA LEU A 19 -49.00 6.42 11.70
C LEU A 19 -48.01 7.44 12.28
N ILE A 20 -48.31 8.72 12.06
CA ILE A 20 -47.61 9.85 12.69
C ILE A 20 -48.22 10.06 14.08
N THR A 21 -47.62 9.51 15.12
CA THR A 21 -47.91 9.87 16.52
C THR A 21 -47.06 11.10 16.87
N GLY A 22 -47.70 12.26 16.88
CA GLY A 22 -47.09 13.50 17.36
C GLY A 22 -46.92 13.46 18.88
N CYS A 23 -45.67 13.43 19.35
CA CYS A 23 -45.32 13.79 20.71
C CYS A 23 -45.22 15.32 20.78
N GLN A 24 -46.23 15.99 21.27
CA GLN A 24 -46.13 17.37 21.75
C GLN A 24 -45.50 17.35 23.15
N SER A 25 -44.23 17.61 23.23
CA SER A 25 -43.57 17.97 24.48
C SER A 25 -43.88 19.42 24.80
N SER A 26 -44.73 19.64 25.81
CA SER A 26 -45.00 20.93 26.41
C SER A 26 -43.72 21.53 26.99
N PHE A 27 -43.30 22.63 26.37
CA PHE A 27 -42.17 23.44 26.79
C PHE A 27 -42.63 24.27 28.02
N LEU A 28 -42.41 23.75 29.22
CA LEU A 28 -42.48 24.53 30.47
C LEU A 28 -41.15 25.21 30.64
N SER A 29 -41.09 26.49 30.30
CA SER A 29 -39.93 27.36 30.56
C SER A 29 -39.74 27.49 32.05
N ASN A 30 -38.64 26.95 32.58
CA ASN A 30 -38.14 27.25 33.91
C ASN A 30 -37.22 28.48 33.79
N PRO A 31 -37.46 29.59 34.53
CA PRO A 31 -36.69 30.83 34.35
C PRO A 31 -35.28 30.82 34.97
N ASP A 32 -34.78 29.69 35.50
CA ASP A 32 -33.48 29.58 36.19
C ASP A 32 -32.48 28.62 35.46
N ASP A 33 -32.73 28.23 34.23
CA ASP A 33 -31.71 27.53 33.48
C ASP A 33 -30.70 28.57 32.93
N GLU A 34 -29.61 28.67 33.66
CA GLU A 34 -28.38 29.32 33.25
C GLU A 34 -27.96 28.82 31.88
N VAL A 35 -27.99 29.73 30.90
CA VAL A 35 -27.55 29.50 29.55
C VAL A 35 -26.07 29.08 29.61
N GLN A 36 -25.83 27.79 29.65
CA GLN A 36 -24.47 27.26 29.46
C GLN A 36 -24.05 27.64 28.04
N THR A 37 -23.22 28.65 28.00
CA THR A 37 -22.60 29.16 26.77
C THR A 37 -21.83 28.05 26.06
N PRO A 38 -21.79 28.04 24.69
CA PRO A 38 -21.15 27.00 23.91
C PRO A 38 -19.61 26.99 23.99
N LEU A 39 -19.04 27.56 25.06
CA LEU A 39 -17.60 27.56 25.33
C LEU A 39 -17.05 26.20 25.77
N ASN A 40 -17.89 25.28 26.27
CA ASN A 40 -17.42 23.94 26.67
C ASN A 40 -17.24 22.96 25.49
N VAL A 41 -17.78 23.26 24.32
CA VAL A 41 -17.56 22.43 23.10
C VAL A 41 -16.19 22.74 22.48
N LEU A 42 -15.64 23.94 22.72
CA LEU A 42 -14.33 24.35 22.21
C LEU A 42 -13.14 23.81 23.04
N SER A 43 -13.35 23.41 24.30
CA SER A 43 -12.29 22.83 25.13
C SER A 43 -11.93 21.39 24.72
N ASN A 44 -12.87 20.61 24.22
CA ASN A 44 -12.61 19.24 23.76
C ASN A 44 -11.89 19.19 22.41
N GLN A 45 -12.02 20.22 21.56
CA GLN A 45 -11.32 20.26 20.27
C GLN A 45 -9.79 20.38 20.43
N GLY A 46 -9.32 20.93 21.52
CA GLY A 46 -7.88 21.01 21.82
C GLY A 46 -7.28 19.67 22.22
N GLU A 47 -8.02 18.88 23.00
CA GLU A 47 -7.59 17.54 23.41
C GLU A 47 -7.62 16.55 22.25
N ASP A 48 -8.66 16.61 21.40
CA ASP A 48 -8.76 15.78 20.20
C ASP A 48 -7.65 16.12 19.21
N ALA A 49 -7.33 17.40 19.02
CA ALA A 49 -6.25 17.84 18.13
C ALA A 49 -4.87 17.40 18.66
N ALA A 50 -4.64 17.48 19.97
CA ALA A 50 -3.41 17.00 20.61
C ALA A 50 -3.29 15.47 20.50
N HIS A 51 -4.40 14.75 20.66
CA HIS A 51 -4.42 13.29 20.52
C HIS A 51 -4.15 12.85 19.08
N LEU A 52 -4.74 13.53 18.08
CA LEU A 52 -4.45 13.30 16.66
C LEU A 52 -3.00 13.64 16.31
N ALA A 53 -2.44 14.71 16.89
CA ALA A 53 -1.04 15.06 16.68
C ALA A 53 -0.10 13.98 17.25
N ALA A 54 -0.39 13.46 18.45
CA ALA A 54 0.37 12.39 19.06
C ALA A 54 0.28 11.07 18.25
N ILE A 55 -0.91 10.74 17.71
CA ILE A 55 -1.08 9.59 16.82
C ILE A 55 -0.27 9.77 15.53
N ASN A 56 -0.31 10.95 14.92
CA ASN A 56 0.46 11.24 13.72
C ASN A 56 1.98 11.17 13.99
N GLU A 57 2.45 11.66 15.13
CA GLU A 57 3.86 11.54 15.53
C GLU A 57 4.30 10.07 15.67
N VAL A 58 3.48 9.22 16.29
CA VAL A 58 3.74 7.77 16.38
C VAL A 58 3.73 7.11 15.01
N LEU A 59 2.81 7.51 14.13
CA LEU A 59 2.73 6.99 12.75
C LEU A 59 3.97 7.42 11.95
N ASP A 60 4.38 8.69 12.06
CA ASP A 60 5.57 9.21 11.38
C ASP A 60 6.85 8.55 11.92
N ALA A 61 6.99 8.38 13.23
CA ALA A 61 8.09 7.64 13.84
C ALA A 61 8.14 6.17 13.39
N SER A 62 6.98 5.54 13.15
CA SER A 62 6.91 4.18 12.60
C SER A 62 7.35 4.10 11.14
N VAL A 63 7.07 5.15 10.37
CA VAL A 63 7.54 5.30 8.97
C VAL A 63 9.04 5.59 8.93
N ASP A 64 9.56 6.33 9.91
CA ASP A 64 10.99 6.65 10.02
C ASP A 64 11.87 5.41 10.30
N ASN A 65 11.32 4.34 10.82
CA ASN A 65 12.02 3.08 11.03
C ASN A 65 12.02 2.11 9.84
N VAL A 66 11.47 2.50 8.67
CA VAL A 66 11.53 1.65 7.48
C VAL A 66 12.96 1.66 6.91
N PRO A 67 13.68 0.53 6.91
CA PRO A 67 15.04 0.48 6.38
C PRO A 67 15.03 0.60 4.85
N THR A 68 16.11 1.14 4.29
CA THR A 68 16.40 1.01 2.86
C THR A 68 16.59 -0.47 2.52
N ILE A 69 15.98 -0.94 1.44
CA ILE A 69 16.17 -2.31 0.95
C ILE A 69 17.16 -2.28 -0.20
N SER A 70 18.19 -3.11 -0.11
CA SER A 70 19.19 -3.28 -1.17
C SER A 70 19.38 -4.75 -1.52
N ALA A 71 19.70 -5.00 -2.78
CA ALA A 71 19.95 -6.35 -3.29
C ALA A 71 21.10 -6.37 -4.27
N MET A 72 21.87 -7.43 -4.23
CA MET A 72 23.01 -7.66 -5.14
C MET A 72 22.74 -8.83 -6.08
N GLY A 73 23.12 -8.63 -7.35
CA GLY A 73 23.09 -9.70 -8.33
C GLY A 73 24.40 -9.84 -9.06
N TYR A 74 24.73 -11.06 -9.42
CA TYR A 74 25.97 -11.43 -10.09
C TYR A 74 25.69 -12.13 -11.42
N ALA A 75 26.59 -11.93 -12.39
CA ALA A 75 26.53 -12.68 -13.64
C ALA A 75 27.92 -12.84 -14.25
N VAL A 76 28.19 -14.04 -14.73
CA VAL A 76 29.45 -14.40 -15.40
C VAL A 76 29.41 -13.98 -16.87
N VAL A 77 30.45 -13.31 -17.37
CA VAL A 77 30.54 -12.77 -18.73
C VAL A 77 30.65 -13.90 -19.78
N SER A 78 31.52 -14.89 -19.51
CA SER A 78 31.74 -16.00 -20.44
C SER A 78 30.49 -16.82 -20.70
N SER A 79 29.57 -16.93 -19.75
CA SER A 79 28.32 -17.66 -19.86
C SER A 79 27.25 -16.91 -20.66
N GLN A 80 27.47 -15.63 -20.97
CA GLN A 80 26.46 -14.82 -21.66
C GLN A 80 26.47 -15.04 -23.19
N PRO A 81 25.29 -15.00 -23.82
CA PRO A 81 25.20 -15.03 -25.28
C PRO A 81 25.78 -13.73 -25.87
N GLY A 82 26.51 -13.84 -26.96
CA GLY A 82 27.08 -12.69 -27.66
C GLY A 82 28.22 -13.07 -28.59
N ARG A 83 28.35 -12.32 -29.67
CA ARG A 83 29.42 -12.54 -30.68
C ARG A 83 30.75 -11.82 -30.33
N SER A 84 30.67 -10.73 -29.55
CA SER A 84 31.82 -9.95 -29.11
C SER A 84 31.95 -9.92 -27.60
N ALA A 85 33.16 -9.69 -27.10
CA ALA A 85 33.41 -9.52 -25.66
C ALA A 85 32.57 -8.40 -25.06
N ASN A 86 32.40 -7.29 -25.78
CA ASN A 86 31.58 -6.16 -25.30
C ASN A 86 30.09 -6.52 -25.22
N GLN A 87 29.56 -7.28 -26.17
CA GLN A 87 28.18 -7.77 -26.07
C GLN A 87 27.99 -8.67 -24.86
N LYS A 88 28.91 -9.61 -24.62
CA LYS A 88 28.86 -10.49 -23.44
C LYS A 88 28.92 -9.70 -22.12
N ARG A 89 29.76 -8.65 -22.02
CA ARG A 89 29.82 -7.77 -20.84
C ARG A 89 28.50 -7.05 -20.61
N LEU A 90 27.91 -6.45 -21.65
CA LEU A 90 26.61 -5.79 -21.54
C LEU A 90 25.51 -6.76 -21.14
N MET A 91 25.52 -7.98 -21.65
CA MET A 91 24.58 -9.02 -21.26
C MET A 91 24.78 -9.46 -19.80
N ALA A 92 26.03 -9.58 -19.34
CA ALA A 92 26.34 -9.89 -17.94
C ALA A 92 25.80 -8.80 -16.99
N ILE A 93 26.00 -7.53 -17.30
CA ILE A 93 25.44 -6.42 -16.51
C ILE A 93 23.90 -6.51 -16.45
N ARG A 94 23.23 -6.77 -17.58
CA ARG A 94 21.77 -6.95 -17.60
C ARG A 94 21.31 -8.17 -16.78
N SER A 95 22.03 -9.29 -16.91
CA SER A 95 21.74 -10.52 -16.16
C SER A 95 21.94 -10.31 -14.65
N ALA A 96 23.03 -9.65 -14.24
CA ALA A 96 23.28 -9.28 -12.86
C ALA A 96 22.18 -8.35 -12.30
N ARG A 97 21.74 -7.36 -13.08
CA ARG A 97 20.62 -6.50 -12.69
C ARG A 97 19.32 -7.30 -12.50
N MET A 98 19.03 -8.25 -13.38
CA MET A 98 17.86 -9.11 -13.25
C MET A 98 17.94 -10.03 -12.03
N ALA A 99 19.12 -10.52 -11.68
CA ALA A 99 19.35 -11.28 -10.45
C ALA A 99 19.09 -10.42 -9.21
N ALA A 100 19.62 -9.18 -9.17
CA ALA A 100 19.36 -8.24 -8.09
C ALA A 100 17.88 -7.87 -7.97
N MET A 101 17.16 -7.68 -9.09
CA MET A 101 15.71 -7.44 -9.07
C MET A 101 14.92 -8.62 -8.48
N ARG A 102 15.37 -9.86 -8.73
CA ARG A 102 14.72 -11.03 -8.13
C ARG A 102 14.92 -11.06 -6.63
N ASP A 103 16.12 -10.79 -6.15
CA ASP A 103 16.42 -10.69 -4.72
C ASP A 103 15.61 -9.57 -4.04
N LEU A 104 15.52 -8.38 -4.67
CA LEU A 104 14.62 -7.31 -4.19
C LEU A 104 13.15 -7.77 -4.11
N ALA A 105 12.69 -8.50 -5.13
CA ALA A 105 11.31 -8.99 -5.14
C ALA A 105 11.06 -9.94 -3.98
N GLU A 106 11.97 -10.86 -3.70
CA GLU A 106 11.87 -11.80 -2.59
C GLU A 106 11.83 -11.08 -1.24
N GLN A 107 12.70 -10.08 -1.03
CA GLN A 107 12.71 -9.26 0.17
C GLN A 107 11.39 -8.49 0.36
N ILE A 108 10.86 -7.85 -0.69
CA ILE A 108 9.62 -7.07 -0.63
C ILE A 108 8.41 -7.99 -0.42
N HIS A 109 8.35 -9.12 -1.10
CA HIS A 109 7.24 -10.08 -0.98
C HIS A 109 7.11 -10.62 0.44
N GLY A 110 8.23 -10.78 1.16
CA GLY A 110 8.26 -11.24 2.54
C GLY A 110 7.96 -10.18 3.59
N LEU A 111 7.81 -8.89 3.22
CA LEU A 111 7.50 -7.84 4.18
C LEU A 111 6.11 -8.06 4.79
N LYS A 112 6.03 -7.97 6.12
CA LYS A 112 4.76 -8.00 6.86
C LYS A 112 4.12 -6.63 6.82
N VAL A 113 2.81 -6.60 6.59
CA VAL A 113 2.00 -5.38 6.51
C VAL A 113 1.17 -5.21 7.78
N GLU A 114 0.37 -6.22 8.13
CA GLU A 114 -0.47 -6.24 9.32
C GLU A 114 -0.64 -7.67 9.82
N GLY A 115 -0.42 -7.90 11.11
CA GLY A 115 -0.48 -9.23 11.70
C GLY A 115 0.42 -10.24 10.98
N ASN A 116 -0.17 -11.25 10.36
CA ASN A 116 0.54 -12.26 9.57
C ASN A 116 0.46 -12.03 8.05
N THR A 117 -0.26 -10.99 7.61
CA THR A 117 -0.43 -10.68 6.18
C THR A 117 0.87 -10.13 5.60
N THR A 118 1.33 -10.69 4.51
CA THR A 118 2.51 -10.24 3.79
C THR A 118 2.15 -9.47 2.52
N VAL A 119 3.14 -8.77 1.94
CA VAL A 119 2.97 -8.06 0.66
C VAL A 119 2.51 -9.03 -0.44
N ILE A 120 3.06 -10.25 -0.51
CA ILE A 120 2.68 -11.22 -1.53
C ILE A 120 1.23 -11.69 -1.39
N ASP A 121 0.72 -11.81 -0.16
CA ASP A 121 -0.68 -12.20 0.08
C ASP A 121 -1.64 -11.14 -0.49
N LEU A 122 -1.32 -9.87 -0.30
CA LEU A 122 -2.09 -8.75 -0.84
C LEU A 122 -1.99 -8.65 -2.37
N MET A 123 -0.82 -8.95 -2.95
CA MET A 123 -0.64 -8.99 -4.41
C MET A 123 -1.49 -10.07 -5.09
N VAL A 124 -1.78 -11.17 -4.41
CA VAL A 124 -2.67 -12.22 -4.94
C VAL A 124 -4.12 -11.74 -4.97
N GLN A 125 -4.52 -10.92 -4.00
CA GLN A 125 -5.89 -10.45 -3.83
C GLN A 125 -6.19 -9.16 -4.60
N ASN A 126 -5.17 -8.35 -4.91
CA ASN A 126 -5.35 -7.02 -5.51
C ASN A 126 -4.38 -6.77 -6.66
N ASP A 127 -4.91 -6.75 -7.89
CA ASP A 127 -4.10 -6.54 -9.11
C ASP A 127 -3.51 -5.13 -9.20
N THR A 128 -4.19 -4.11 -8.68
CA THR A 128 -3.68 -2.74 -8.64
C THR A 128 -2.46 -2.67 -7.73
N PHE A 129 -2.55 -3.26 -6.55
CA PHE A 129 -1.43 -3.32 -5.61
C PHE A 129 -0.24 -4.13 -6.20
N ARG A 130 -0.52 -5.24 -6.88
CA ARG A 130 0.50 -6.01 -7.64
C ARG A 130 1.23 -5.13 -8.66
N GLY A 131 0.50 -4.26 -9.35
CA GLY A 131 1.06 -3.29 -10.29
C GLY A 131 2.02 -2.31 -9.60
N ILE A 132 1.65 -1.78 -8.43
CA ILE A 132 2.47 -0.88 -7.62
C ILE A 132 3.78 -1.57 -7.18
N VAL A 133 3.68 -2.78 -6.60
CA VAL A 133 4.85 -3.57 -6.16
C VAL A 133 5.80 -3.83 -7.34
N SER A 134 5.25 -4.30 -8.46
CA SER A 134 6.04 -4.59 -9.67
C SER A 134 6.70 -3.34 -10.24
N GLY A 135 6.03 -2.19 -10.20
CA GLY A 135 6.56 -0.90 -10.60
C GLY A 135 7.70 -0.46 -9.69
N THR A 136 7.54 -0.60 -8.38
CA THR A 136 8.56 -0.29 -7.37
C THR A 136 9.84 -1.09 -7.60
N ILE A 137 9.73 -2.41 -7.79
CA ILE A 137 10.90 -3.29 -8.04
C ILE A 137 11.62 -2.90 -9.33
N ARG A 138 10.90 -2.62 -10.42
CA ARG A 138 11.49 -2.19 -11.69
C ARG A 138 12.14 -0.82 -11.61
N GLY A 139 11.59 0.06 -10.78
CA GLY A 139 12.09 1.42 -10.53
C GLY A 139 13.28 1.48 -9.58
N ALA A 140 13.72 0.36 -9.01
CA ALA A 140 14.85 0.32 -8.11
C ALA A 140 16.09 0.98 -8.71
N ARG A 141 16.74 1.84 -7.92
CA ARG A 141 17.91 2.60 -8.31
C ARG A 141 19.14 1.70 -8.40
N THR A 142 19.88 1.82 -9.49
CA THR A 142 21.20 1.17 -9.58
C THR A 142 22.21 2.03 -8.83
N VAL A 143 22.72 1.50 -7.73
CA VAL A 143 23.74 2.18 -6.90
C VAL A 143 25.13 1.97 -7.47
N ARG A 144 25.42 0.73 -7.89
CA ARG A 144 26.76 0.33 -8.31
C ARG A 144 26.72 -0.78 -9.35
N ILE A 145 27.65 -0.71 -10.28
CA ILE A 145 27.98 -1.78 -11.23
C ILE A 145 29.48 -1.97 -11.17
N ASN A 146 29.94 -3.13 -10.69
CA ASN A 146 31.35 -3.43 -10.54
C ASN A 146 31.74 -4.71 -11.29
N PRO A 147 32.91 -4.73 -11.93
CA PRO A 147 33.55 -5.99 -12.27
C PRO A 147 34.08 -6.63 -10.97
N THR A 148 33.73 -7.88 -10.75
CA THR A 148 34.20 -8.70 -9.62
C THR A 148 35.02 -9.85 -10.17
N GLY A 149 36.35 -9.82 -9.91
CA GLY A 149 37.27 -10.74 -10.56
C GLY A 149 37.42 -10.46 -12.06
N SER A 150 37.84 -11.46 -12.82
CA SER A 150 38.16 -11.33 -14.25
C SER A 150 36.98 -11.51 -15.19
N ASP A 151 35.90 -12.18 -14.74
CA ASP A 151 34.83 -12.65 -15.62
C ASP A 151 33.40 -12.48 -15.01
N THR A 152 33.24 -11.68 -13.98
CA THR A 152 31.95 -11.50 -13.30
C THR A 152 31.62 -10.02 -13.13
N TYR A 153 30.35 -9.66 -13.33
CA TYR A 153 29.78 -8.35 -12.95
C TYR A 153 28.85 -8.49 -11.76
N GLU A 154 28.96 -7.52 -10.86
CA GLU A 154 28.08 -7.28 -9.73
C GLU A 154 27.24 -6.06 -9.99
N VAL A 155 25.97 -6.12 -9.68
CA VAL A 155 25.05 -4.97 -9.70
C VAL A 155 24.38 -4.86 -8.34
N LEU A 156 24.47 -3.67 -7.72
CA LEU A 156 23.74 -3.31 -6.50
C LEU A 156 22.54 -2.44 -6.86
N LEU A 157 21.37 -2.89 -6.48
CA LEU A 157 20.13 -2.14 -6.57
C LEU A 157 19.67 -1.71 -5.17
N GLU A 158 18.93 -0.61 -5.12
CA GLU A 158 18.37 -0.06 -3.89
C GLU A 158 16.99 0.52 -4.13
N ILE A 159 16.10 0.30 -3.17
CA ILE A 159 14.83 1.01 -3.04
C ILE A 159 14.96 1.91 -1.82
N ASP A 160 14.77 3.21 -2.02
CA ASP A 160 14.84 4.20 -0.97
C ASP A 160 13.69 4.06 0.02
N LYS A 161 13.90 4.64 1.21
CA LYS A 161 12.97 4.62 2.32
C LYS A 161 11.60 5.20 1.97
N ASP A 162 11.57 6.31 1.21
CA ASP A 162 10.32 7.00 0.87
C ASP A 162 9.45 6.14 -0.04
N THR A 163 10.06 5.52 -1.05
CA THR A 163 9.40 4.59 -1.97
C THR A 163 8.87 3.37 -1.24
N LEU A 164 9.66 2.81 -0.31
CA LEU A 164 9.24 1.66 0.48
C LEU A 164 8.11 2.02 1.46
N SER A 165 8.19 3.17 2.10
CA SER A 165 7.15 3.71 2.98
C SER A 165 5.84 3.94 2.22
N TYR A 166 5.92 4.49 1.00
CA TYR A 166 4.77 4.63 0.13
C TYR A 166 4.12 3.28 -0.18
N LEU A 167 4.93 2.28 -0.55
CA LEU A 167 4.44 0.92 -0.84
C LEU A 167 3.73 0.31 0.38
N LEU A 168 4.31 0.43 1.57
CA LEU A 168 3.70 -0.09 2.81
C LEU A 168 2.42 0.64 3.19
N ARG A 169 2.33 1.97 2.96
CA ARG A 169 1.05 2.69 3.13
C ARG A 169 -0.02 2.17 2.19
N GLN A 170 0.32 1.96 0.90
CA GLN A 170 -0.63 1.38 -0.04
C GLN A 170 -1.05 -0.04 0.35
N ALA A 171 -0.14 -0.84 0.88
CA ALA A 171 -0.45 -2.17 1.39
C ALA A 171 -1.50 -2.15 2.51
N ARG A 172 -1.37 -1.21 3.46
CA ARG A 172 -2.33 -1.05 4.58
C ARG A 172 -3.71 -0.60 4.14
N THR A 173 -3.84 0.08 2.99
CA THR A 173 -5.16 0.48 2.46
C THR A 173 -5.90 -0.66 1.77
N VAL A 174 -5.23 -1.74 1.43
CA VAL A 174 -5.80 -2.90 0.74
C VAL A 174 -5.84 -4.16 1.62
N ALA A 175 -5.21 -4.11 2.81
CA ALA A 175 -5.27 -5.15 3.82
C ALA A 175 -6.59 -5.10 4.58
#